data_92402effe5a1e21ef9e0d546b6b32abc
#
_entry.id   92402effe5a1e21ef9e0d546b6b32abc
#
_cell.length_a   1.000
_cell.length_b   1.000
_cell.length_c   1.000
_cell.angle_alpha   90.00
_cell.angle_beta   90.00
_cell.angle_gamma   90.00
#
_symmetry.space_group_name_H-M   'P 1'
#
loop_
_entity.id
_entity.type
_entity.pdbx_description
1 polymer ?
#
loop_
_entity_poly.entity_id
_entity_poly.type
_entity_poly.pdbx_seq_one_letter_code
_entity_poly.pdbx_strand_id
1 'polypeptide(L)'
;TLLPSILIALFSLILFNVGLQKYFDKKIKSIVNNSAEVSANYVNQIKSSIESDVLLMFLDINSKSTIYYENPKKFLNILSNQRLLRRLDEVHLLDSSGNIIMSNIIDASSDFVPPPEEAFTKSLNGKPVRITDPTTNRTSALIKLTNFIDTYLYIVRFMDPKVINYLKETSEAVTFYYSVQDRKTGIKITFAIIYLLIVSL
;
A
#
# COMPACT_ATOMS: atom_id res chain seq x y z
N THR A 1 -31.54 -52.43 6.77
CA THR A 1 -31.34 -51.05 7.31
C THR A 1 -30.12 -50.32 6.71
N LEU A 2 -29.18 -50.98 6.06
CA LEU A 2 -27.98 -50.38 5.47
C LEU A 2 -28.27 -49.58 4.18
N LEU A 3 -29.19 -49.98 3.36
CA LEU A 3 -29.49 -49.32 2.08
C LEU A 3 -30.03 -47.89 2.19
N PRO A 4 -30.97 -47.58 3.11
CA PRO A 4 -31.42 -46.20 3.34
C PRO A 4 -30.31 -45.26 3.90
N SER A 5 -29.43 -45.78 4.75
CA SER A 5 -28.33 -45.00 5.33
C SER A 5 -27.31 -44.58 4.28
N ILE A 6 -26.99 -45.49 3.36
CA ILE A 6 -26.07 -45.23 2.24
C ILE A 6 -26.68 -44.17 1.30
N LEU A 7 -27.97 -44.28 1.00
CA LEU A 7 -28.70 -43.31 0.15
C LEU A 7 -28.72 -41.92 0.75
N ILE A 8 -29.01 -41.79 2.06
CA ILE A 8 -29.00 -40.50 2.78
C ILE A 8 -27.59 -39.89 2.81
N ALA A 9 -26.60 -40.71 3.02
CA ALA A 9 -25.21 -40.26 3.02
C ALA A 9 -24.74 -39.75 1.65
N LEU A 10 -25.10 -40.50 0.59
CA LEU A 10 -24.78 -40.11 -0.77
C LEU A 10 -25.49 -38.82 -1.17
N PHE A 11 -26.77 -38.70 -0.81
CA PHE A 11 -27.55 -37.48 -1.03
C PHE A 11 -26.98 -36.30 -0.27
N SER A 12 -26.62 -36.46 1.02
CA SER A 12 -26.00 -35.42 1.84
C SER A 12 -24.65 -34.96 1.27
N LEU A 13 -23.83 -35.88 0.79
CA LEU A 13 -22.55 -35.59 0.15
C LEU A 13 -22.73 -34.83 -1.16
N ILE A 14 -23.71 -35.20 -1.98
CA ILE A 14 -24.02 -34.49 -3.22
C ILE A 14 -24.56 -33.09 -2.92
N LEU A 15 -25.50 -32.96 -2.01
CA LEU A 15 -26.11 -31.68 -1.62
C LEU A 15 -25.09 -30.72 -1.05
N PHE A 16 -24.19 -31.20 -0.20
CA PHE A 16 -23.11 -30.41 0.37
C PHE A 16 -22.06 -30.02 -0.67
N ASN A 17 -21.63 -30.92 -1.54
CA ASN A 17 -20.61 -30.64 -2.56
C ASN A 17 -21.11 -29.82 -3.75
N VAL A 18 -22.33 -30.01 -4.20
CA VAL A 18 -22.84 -29.39 -5.44
C VAL A 18 -23.63 -28.10 -5.12
N GLY A 19 -24.43 -28.14 -4.07
CA GLY A 19 -25.31 -27.00 -3.76
C GLY A 19 -24.64 -25.90 -2.97
N LEU A 20 -24.30 -26.19 -1.73
CA LEU A 20 -23.80 -25.18 -0.80
C LEU A 20 -22.35 -24.76 -1.10
N GLN A 21 -21.48 -25.73 -1.32
CA GLN A 21 -20.05 -25.47 -1.44
C GLN A 21 -19.72 -24.66 -2.70
N LYS A 22 -20.31 -25.01 -3.84
CA LYS A 22 -20.07 -24.32 -5.12
C LYS A 22 -20.57 -22.87 -5.11
N TYR A 23 -21.70 -22.65 -4.43
CA TYR A 23 -22.27 -21.29 -4.27
C TYR A 23 -21.43 -20.42 -3.33
N PHE A 24 -21.10 -20.94 -2.14
CA PHE A 24 -20.28 -20.21 -1.17
C PHE A 24 -18.87 -19.94 -1.68
N ASP A 25 -18.22 -20.92 -2.31
CA ASP A 25 -16.88 -20.77 -2.86
C ASP A 25 -16.82 -19.66 -3.92
N LYS A 26 -17.79 -19.61 -4.82
CA LYS A 26 -17.83 -18.57 -5.86
C LYS A 26 -18.01 -17.19 -5.26
N LYS A 27 -18.92 -17.06 -4.28
CA LYS A 27 -19.23 -15.75 -3.65
C LYS A 27 -18.10 -15.26 -2.74
N ILE A 28 -17.56 -16.14 -1.91
CA ILE A 28 -16.43 -15.81 -1.02
C ILE A 28 -15.18 -15.48 -1.85
N LYS A 29 -14.86 -16.28 -2.87
CA LYS A 29 -13.75 -16.01 -3.78
C LYS A 29 -13.88 -14.63 -4.45
N SER A 30 -15.09 -14.28 -4.90
CA SER A 30 -15.34 -12.96 -5.49
C SER A 30 -15.13 -11.84 -4.47
N ILE A 31 -15.62 -11.97 -3.23
CA ILE A 31 -15.43 -10.96 -2.18
C ILE A 31 -13.95 -10.80 -1.84
N VAL A 32 -13.24 -11.92 -1.65
CA VAL A 32 -11.80 -11.92 -1.33
C VAL A 32 -10.99 -11.26 -2.44
N ASN A 33 -11.23 -11.63 -3.70
CA ASN A 33 -10.53 -11.03 -4.84
C ASN A 33 -10.85 -9.53 -4.98
N ASN A 34 -12.12 -9.14 -4.86
CA ASN A 34 -12.51 -7.73 -4.93
C ASN A 34 -11.87 -6.92 -3.79
N SER A 35 -11.81 -7.47 -2.57
CA SER A 35 -11.14 -6.81 -1.45
C SER A 35 -9.64 -6.62 -1.69
N ALA A 36 -8.97 -7.64 -2.25
CA ALA A 36 -7.57 -7.55 -2.63
C ALA A 36 -7.33 -6.51 -3.73
N GLU A 37 -8.19 -6.49 -4.75
CA GLU A 37 -8.11 -5.52 -5.84
C GLU A 37 -8.33 -4.08 -5.36
N VAL A 38 -9.36 -3.85 -4.54
CA VAL A 38 -9.63 -2.52 -3.94
C VAL A 38 -8.44 -2.06 -3.09
N SER A 39 -7.89 -2.96 -2.28
CA SER A 39 -6.71 -2.66 -1.46
C SER A 39 -5.49 -2.28 -2.31
N ALA A 40 -5.20 -3.06 -3.35
CA ALA A 40 -4.10 -2.78 -4.28
C ALA A 40 -4.29 -1.45 -5.02
N ASN A 41 -5.51 -1.18 -5.51
CA ASN A 41 -5.85 0.06 -6.19
C ASN A 41 -5.70 1.28 -5.27
N TYR A 42 -6.13 1.17 -4.00
CA TYR A 42 -5.95 2.23 -3.01
C TYR A 42 -4.47 2.55 -2.76
N VAL A 43 -3.64 1.53 -2.55
CA VAL A 43 -2.18 1.72 -2.39
C VAL A 43 -1.57 2.38 -3.63
N ASN A 44 -1.95 1.91 -4.82
CA ASN A 44 -1.45 2.48 -6.08
C ASN A 44 -1.91 3.93 -6.27
N GLN A 45 -3.13 4.27 -5.88
CA GLN A 45 -3.65 5.63 -5.93
C GLN A 45 -2.85 6.58 -5.02
N ILE A 46 -2.58 6.17 -3.77
CA ILE A 46 -1.75 6.98 -2.86
C ILE A 46 -0.34 7.17 -3.45
N LYS A 47 0.25 6.11 -3.97
CA LYS A 47 1.58 6.15 -4.59
C LYS A 47 1.65 7.07 -5.81
N SER A 48 0.63 7.05 -6.66
CA SER A 48 0.52 7.92 -7.83
C SER A 48 0.26 9.39 -7.44
N SER A 49 -0.52 9.60 -6.39
CA SER A 49 -0.81 10.94 -5.88
C SER A 49 0.44 11.67 -5.43
N ILE A 50 1.34 11.02 -4.66
CA ILE A 50 2.55 11.71 -4.17
C ILE A 50 3.52 12.08 -5.29
N GLU A 51 3.59 11.27 -6.34
CA GLU A 51 4.40 11.56 -7.53
C GLU A 51 3.87 12.80 -8.28
N SER A 52 2.56 12.90 -8.42
CA SER A 52 1.91 14.08 -9.00
C SER A 52 2.10 15.31 -8.11
N ASP A 53 1.99 15.16 -6.80
CA ASP A 53 2.15 16.27 -5.85
C ASP A 53 3.57 16.85 -5.85
N VAL A 54 4.60 15.98 -5.91
CA VAL A 54 5.99 16.48 -5.97
C VAL A 54 6.26 17.19 -7.29
N LEU A 55 5.69 16.71 -8.41
CA LEU A 55 5.85 17.36 -9.70
C LEU A 55 5.17 18.72 -9.75
N LEU A 56 3.92 18.83 -9.28
CA LEU A 56 3.22 20.10 -9.19
C LEU A 56 3.93 21.09 -8.26
N MET A 57 4.41 20.58 -7.12
CA MET A 57 5.16 21.40 -6.17
C MET A 57 6.51 21.86 -6.77
N PHE A 58 7.17 20.99 -7.53
CA PHE A 58 8.38 21.35 -8.28
C PHE A 58 8.13 22.55 -9.20
N LEU A 59 7.05 22.53 -10.00
CA LEU A 59 6.72 23.63 -10.92
C LEU A 59 6.55 24.97 -10.16
N ASP A 60 5.85 24.91 -9.02
CA ASP A 60 5.61 26.10 -8.20
C ASP A 60 6.88 26.61 -7.51
N ILE A 61 7.66 25.70 -6.91
CA ILE A 61 8.86 26.04 -6.12
C ILE A 61 10.04 26.42 -7.01
N ASN A 62 10.25 25.67 -8.11
CA ASN A 62 11.38 25.88 -8.99
C ASN A 62 11.38 27.29 -9.64
N SER A 63 10.20 27.89 -9.82
CA SER A 63 10.05 29.28 -10.30
C SER A 63 10.37 30.34 -9.23
N LYS A 64 10.57 29.97 -7.98
CA LYS A 64 10.78 30.87 -6.83
C LYS A 64 12.23 30.88 -6.31
N SER A 65 13.18 30.44 -7.12
CA SER A 65 14.60 30.39 -6.73
C SER A 65 15.14 31.74 -6.28
N THR A 66 14.79 32.84 -6.94
CA THR A 66 15.17 34.19 -6.54
C THR A 66 14.74 34.52 -5.11
N ILE A 67 13.48 34.16 -4.74
CA ILE A 67 12.97 34.41 -3.38
C ILE A 67 13.72 33.54 -2.37
N TYR A 68 14.13 32.35 -2.72
CA TYR A 68 14.89 31.47 -1.85
C TYR A 68 16.24 32.10 -1.44
N TYR A 69 16.96 32.69 -2.40
CA TYR A 69 18.26 33.32 -2.13
C TYR A 69 18.15 34.70 -1.49
N GLU A 70 17.15 35.51 -1.84
CA GLU A 70 17.00 36.88 -1.33
C GLU A 70 16.25 36.93 0.00
N ASN A 71 15.25 36.09 0.22
CA ASN A 71 14.41 36.08 1.42
C ASN A 71 14.00 34.69 1.86
N PRO A 72 14.91 33.94 2.51
CA PRO A 72 14.63 32.54 2.95
C PRO A 72 13.40 32.41 3.85
N LYS A 73 13.07 33.40 4.68
CA LYS A 73 11.88 33.38 5.53
C LYS A 73 10.59 33.43 4.70
N LYS A 74 10.56 34.29 3.68
CA LYS A 74 9.43 34.37 2.75
C LYS A 74 9.30 33.06 1.96
N PHE A 75 10.41 32.49 1.54
CA PHE A 75 10.42 31.19 0.86
C PHE A 75 9.91 30.06 1.75
N LEU A 76 10.28 30.03 3.03
CA LEU A 76 9.74 29.03 3.99
C LEU A 76 8.21 29.11 4.11
N ASN A 77 7.65 30.33 4.09
CA ASN A 77 6.19 30.50 4.07
C ASN A 77 5.56 29.94 2.79
N ILE A 78 6.22 30.12 1.64
CA ILE A 78 5.76 29.53 0.37
C ILE A 78 5.80 28.00 0.48
N LEU A 79 6.88 27.44 1.00
CA LEU A 79 7.05 26.01 1.21
C LEU A 79 5.96 25.45 2.14
N SER A 80 5.67 26.16 3.24
CA SER A 80 4.60 25.81 4.19
C SER A 80 3.22 25.81 3.51
N ASN A 81 2.91 26.84 2.72
CA ASN A 81 1.64 26.92 1.99
C ASN A 81 1.49 25.76 0.99
N GLN A 82 2.57 25.43 0.27
CA GLN A 82 2.58 24.30 -0.65
C GLN A 82 2.37 22.96 0.06
N ARG A 83 2.98 22.78 1.24
CA ARG A 83 2.77 21.63 2.09
C ARG A 83 1.30 21.48 2.51
N LEU A 84 0.73 22.57 3.04
CA LEU A 84 -0.68 22.60 3.48
C LEU A 84 -1.67 22.34 2.33
N LEU A 85 -1.44 22.96 1.18
CA LEU A 85 -2.31 22.84 0.01
C LEU A 85 -2.41 21.38 -0.47
N ARG A 86 -1.30 20.64 -0.38
CA ARG A 86 -1.20 19.25 -0.80
C ARG A 86 -1.37 18.22 0.32
N ARG A 87 -1.68 18.69 1.53
CA ARG A 87 -1.84 17.82 2.72
C ARG A 87 -0.65 16.89 2.92
N LEU A 88 0.55 17.45 2.80
CA LEU A 88 1.78 16.74 3.08
C LEU A 88 2.12 16.87 4.57
N ASP A 89 2.71 15.83 5.13
CA ASP A 89 3.16 15.84 6.52
C ASP A 89 4.52 16.51 6.65
N GLU A 90 5.43 16.22 5.73
CA GLU A 90 6.78 16.77 5.73
C GLU A 90 7.16 17.24 4.33
N VAL A 91 7.89 18.36 4.29
CA VAL A 91 8.53 18.90 3.09
C VAL A 91 9.93 19.33 3.46
N HIS A 92 10.92 18.84 2.74
CA HIS A 92 12.32 19.14 2.95
C HIS A 92 12.98 19.60 1.65
N LEU A 93 13.88 20.55 1.75
CA LEU A 93 14.92 20.78 0.76
C LEU A 93 16.20 20.12 1.25
N LEU A 94 16.77 19.27 0.41
CA LEU A 94 17.96 18.48 0.71
C LEU A 94 19.08 18.83 -0.25
N ASP A 95 20.33 18.69 0.20
CA ASP A 95 21.48 18.66 -0.70
C ASP A 95 21.68 17.25 -1.31
N SER A 96 22.64 17.10 -2.19
CA SER A 96 22.98 15.80 -2.83
C SER A 96 23.50 14.74 -1.85
N SER A 97 23.93 15.15 -0.66
CA SER A 97 24.36 14.26 0.43
C SER A 97 23.18 13.84 1.34
N GLY A 98 21.97 14.35 1.09
CA GLY A 98 20.79 14.06 1.90
C GLY A 98 20.66 14.92 3.17
N ASN A 99 21.49 15.95 3.35
CA ASN A 99 21.37 16.86 4.48
C ASN A 99 20.23 17.84 4.27
N ILE A 100 19.53 18.18 5.36
CA ILE A 100 18.42 19.13 5.33
C ILE A 100 18.95 20.55 5.21
N ILE A 101 18.60 21.23 4.12
CA ILE A 101 18.85 22.68 3.93
C ILE A 101 17.70 23.48 4.54
N MET A 102 16.47 23.07 4.30
CA MET A 102 15.26 23.72 4.81
C MET A 102 14.18 22.66 5.04
N SER A 103 13.37 22.84 6.08
CA SER A 103 12.33 21.89 6.44
C SER A 103 11.06 22.60 6.87
N ASN A 104 9.91 22.01 6.52
CA ASN A 104 8.60 22.35 7.05
C ASN A 104 7.82 21.06 7.33
N ILE A 105 7.58 20.78 8.60
CA ILE A 105 6.99 19.54 9.11
C ILE A 105 5.80 19.85 10.02
N ILE A 106 4.85 18.93 10.13
CA ILE A 106 3.70 19.05 11.05
C ILE A 106 4.12 18.64 12.45
N ASP A 107 4.73 17.45 12.56
CA ASP A 107 5.13 16.87 13.84
C ASP A 107 6.64 16.96 14.03
N ALA A 108 7.06 17.87 14.92
CA ALA A 108 8.48 18.08 15.23
C ALA A 108 9.12 16.87 15.94
N SER A 109 8.34 15.90 16.42
CA SER A 109 8.86 14.67 17.02
C SER A 109 9.12 13.57 16.00
N SER A 110 8.74 13.79 14.73
CA SER A 110 8.96 12.85 13.64
C SER A 110 10.44 12.77 13.29
N ASP A 111 11.02 11.57 13.34
CA ASP A 111 12.39 11.36 12.90
C ASP A 111 12.50 11.52 11.38
N PHE A 112 13.48 12.31 10.96
CA PHE A 112 13.80 12.44 9.54
C PHE A 112 14.38 11.14 9.01
N VAL A 113 13.77 10.63 7.93
CA VAL A 113 14.27 9.47 7.20
C VAL A 113 14.79 9.93 5.85
N PRO A 114 16.12 9.91 5.62
CA PRO A 114 16.68 10.38 4.36
C PRO A 114 16.26 9.47 3.18
N PRO A 115 16.10 10.03 1.97
CA PRO A 115 15.94 9.25 0.77
C PRO A 115 17.14 8.33 0.53
N PRO A 116 16.97 7.14 -0.08
CA PRO A 116 18.09 6.29 -0.46
C PRO A 116 18.94 6.97 -1.55
N GLU A 117 20.25 6.72 -1.55
CA GLU A 117 21.21 7.34 -2.50
C GLU A 117 20.81 7.17 -3.97
N GLU A 118 20.23 6.01 -4.32
CA GLU A 118 19.74 5.76 -5.67
C GLU A 118 18.64 6.74 -6.11
N ALA A 119 17.85 7.29 -5.17
CA ALA A 119 16.78 8.23 -5.50
C ALA A 119 17.35 9.55 -6.02
N PHE A 120 18.45 10.03 -5.44
CA PHE A 120 19.14 11.22 -5.90
C PHE A 120 19.66 11.05 -7.34
N THR A 121 20.29 9.93 -7.63
CA THR A 121 20.79 9.62 -8.98
C THR A 121 19.66 9.53 -10.01
N LYS A 122 18.56 8.87 -9.65
CA LYS A 122 17.38 8.72 -10.54
C LYS A 122 16.67 10.05 -10.80
N SER A 123 16.71 11.00 -9.85
CA SER A 123 16.03 12.29 -9.95
C SER A 123 16.83 13.38 -10.68
N LEU A 124 18.09 13.12 -11.05
CA LEU A 124 18.97 14.08 -11.71
C LEU A 124 18.39 14.75 -12.95
N ASN A 125 17.57 14.04 -13.70
CA ASN A 125 16.93 14.52 -14.93
C ASN A 125 15.63 15.30 -14.71
N GLY A 126 15.35 15.76 -13.49
CA GLY A 126 14.11 16.45 -13.16
C GLY A 126 12.87 15.56 -13.20
N LYS A 127 13.06 14.24 -13.13
CA LYS A 127 11.96 13.28 -13.03
C LYS A 127 11.68 12.98 -11.55
N PRO A 128 10.41 12.94 -11.14
CA PRO A 128 10.07 12.55 -9.78
C PRO A 128 10.43 11.09 -9.53
N VAL A 129 11.02 10.83 -8.39
CA VAL A 129 11.35 9.48 -7.93
C VAL A 129 10.51 9.18 -6.70
N ARG A 130 9.59 8.25 -6.84
CA ARG A 130 8.79 7.75 -5.72
C ARG A 130 9.61 6.78 -4.87
N ILE A 131 9.53 6.96 -3.56
CA ILE A 131 10.16 6.11 -2.57
C ILE A 131 9.05 5.48 -1.74
N THR A 132 9.01 4.17 -1.72
CA THR A 132 8.03 3.41 -0.94
C THR A 132 8.78 2.44 -0.07
N ASP A 133 8.63 2.58 1.23
CA ASP A 133 9.10 1.60 2.19
C ASP A 133 7.89 0.79 2.67
N PRO A 134 7.84 -0.52 2.39
CA PRO A 134 6.73 -1.36 2.80
C PRO A 134 6.66 -1.56 4.32
N THR A 135 7.73 -1.25 5.04
CA THR A 135 7.81 -1.43 6.50
C THR A 135 7.31 -0.21 7.27
N THR A 136 7.24 0.94 6.61
CA THR A 136 6.79 2.19 7.20
C THR A 136 5.46 2.63 6.60
N ASN A 137 4.70 3.39 7.37
CA ASN A 137 3.47 4.03 6.87
C ASN A 137 3.77 5.31 6.06
N ARG A 138 5.00 5.47 5.56
CA ARG A 138 5.47 6.63 4.79
C ARG A 138 5.40 6.37 3.30
N THR A 139 4.90 7.35 2.58
CA THR A 139 5.04 7.45 1.12
C THR A 139 5.73 8.77 0.83
N SER A 140 6.80 8.73 0.07
CA SER A 140 7.59 9.92 -0.23
C SER A 140 8.00 10.01 -1.69
N ALA A 141 8.37 11.21 -2.11
CA ALA A 141 8.89 11.46 -3.44
C ALA A 141 10.00 12.51 -3.41
N LEU A 142 10.99 12.32 -4.28
CA LEU A 142 12.15 13.18 -4.45
C LEU A 142 12.20 13.70 -5.89
N ILE A 143 12.54 14.99 -6.06
CA ILE A 143 12.81 15.58 -7.37
C ILE A 143 13.90 16.64 -7.25
N LYS A 144 14.82 16.69 -8.23
CA LYS A 144 15.86 17.73 -8.28
C LYS A 144 15.28 19.05 -8.73
N LEU A 145 15.56 20.15 -8.00
CA LEU A 145 15.20 21.50 -8.39
C LEU A 145 16.25 22.06 -9.37
N THR A 146 15.83 22.33 -10.61
CA THR A 146 16.76 22.71 -11.69
C THR A 146 17.25 24.15 -11.59
N ASN A 147 16.46 25.05 -10.96
CA ASN A 147 16.82 26.46 -10.78
C ASN A 147 17.49 26.75 -9.43
N PHE A 148 17.85 25.70 -8.69
CA PHE A 148 18.54 25.80 -7.40
C PHE A 148 19.90 25.11 -7.49
N ILE A 149 20.87 25.59 -6.71
CA ILE A 149 22.19 24.96 -6.63
C ILE A 149 22.09 23.77 -5.70
N ASP A 150 22.42 22.59 -6.22
CA ASP A 150 22.48 21.31 -5.48
C ASP A 150 21.33 21.09 -4.50
N THR A 151 20.11 21.30 -4.97
CA THR A 151 18.92 21.24 -4.11
C THR A 151 17.88 20.27 -4.68
N TYR A 152 17.35 19.44 -3.79
CA TYR A 152 16.30 18.46 -4.07
C TYR A 152 15.09 18.76 -3.20
N LEU A 153 13.90 18.65 -3.79
CA LEU A 153 12.63 18.72 -3.08
C LEU A 153 12.22 17.31 -2.68
N TYR A 154 12.11 17.06 -1.39
CA TYR A 154 11.68 15.82 -0.80
C TYR A 154 10.38 16.03 -0.04
N ILE A 155 9.35 15.28 -0.39
CA ILE A 155 8.03 15.36 0.25
C ILE A 155 7.64 14.02 0.85
N VAL A 156 6.94 14.08 1.98
CA VAL A 156 6.49 12.90 2.71
C VAL A 156 5.02 13.03 3.07
N ARG A 157 4.29 11.94 2.92
CA ARG A 157 2.91 11.76 3.39
C ARG A 157 2.82 10.48 4.20
N PHE A 158 2.23 10.58 5.39
CA PHE A 158 1.91 9.41 6.19
C PHE A 158 0.58 8.81 5.75
N MET A 159 0.54 7.50 5.69
CA MET A 159 -0.72 6.78 5.52
C MET A 159 -1.39 6.61 6.88
N ASP A 160 -2.71 6.69 6.92
CA ASP A 160 -3.46 6.43 8.15
C ASP A 160 -3.16 5.00 8.66
N PRO A 161 -2.67 4.84 9.91
CA PRO A 161 -2.38 3.53 10.49
C PRO A 161 -3.57 2.55 10.42
N LYS A 162 -4.80 3.06 10.53
CA LYS A 162 -6.01 2.23 10.40
C LYS A 162 -6.12 1.62 9.01
N VAL A 163 -5.81 2.41 7.98
CA VAL A 163 -5.86 1.93 6.60
C VAL A 163 -4.80 0.86 6.37
N ILE A 164 -3.59 1.05 6.91
CA ILE A 164 -2.53 0.05 6.82
C ILE A 164 -2.93 -1.25 7.50
N ASN A 165 -3.52 -1.17 8.69
CA ASN A 165 -4.02 -2.35 9.38
C ASN A 165 -5.10 -3.07 8.57
N TYR A 166 -6.07 -2.35 7.99
CA TYR A 166 -7.06 -2.96 7.11
C TYR A 166 -6.45 -3.63 5.86
N LEU A 167 -5.43 -3.01 5.27
CA LEU A 167 -4.72 -3.61 4.12
C LEU A 167 -4.00 -4.90 4.53
N LYS A 168 -3.36 -4.91 5.71
CA LYS A 168 -2.70 -6.08 6.27
C LYS A 168 -3.71 -7.20 6.56
N GLU A 169 -4.77 -6.91 7.29
CA GLU A 169 -5.86 -7.85 7.60
C GLU A 169 -6.48 -8.44 6.32
N THR A 170 -6.71 -7.58 5.31
CA THR A 170 -7.22 -8.04 4.01
C THR A 170 -6.25 -9.00 3.34
N SER A 171 -4.95 -8.69 3.32
CA SER A 171 -3.92 -9.55 2.74
C SER A 171 -3.81 -10.89 3.46
N GLU A 172 -3.86 -10.86 4.80
CA GLU A 172 -3.86 -12.07 5.63
C GLU A 172 -5.11 -12.92 5.38
N ALA A 173 -6.29 -12.31 5.29
CA ALA A 173 -7.54 -13.01 4.98
C ALA A 173 -7.51 -13.65 3.59
N VAL A 174 -6.96 -12.96 2.59
CA VAL A 174 -6.77 -13.49 1.22
C VAL A 174 -5.84 -14.71 1.25
N THR A 175 -4.69 -14.59 1.91
CA THR A 175 -3.71 -15.67 2.04
C THR A 175 -4.29 -16.86 2.77
N PHE A 176 -5.00 -16.63 3.86
CA PHE A 176 -5.69 -17.68 4.62
C PHE A 176 -6.73 -18.39 3.75
N TYR A 177 -7.57 -17.65 3.03
CA TYR A 177 -8.57 -18.23 2.14
C TYR A 177 -7.95 -19.20 1.12
N TYR A 178 -6.89 -18.78 0.44
CA TYR A 178 -6.23 -19.63 -0.56
C TYR A 178 -5.54 -20.83 0.09
N SER A 179 -4.92 -20.70 1.25
CA SER A 179 -4.30 -21.81 1.98
C SER A 179 -5.31 -22.87 2.41
N VAL A 180 -6.51 -22.46 2.81
CA VAL A 180 -7.62 -23.39 3.13
C VAL A 180 -8.15 -24.06 1.87
N GLN A 181 -8.27 -23.31 0.78
CA GLN A 181 -8.75 -23.85 -0.49
C GLN A 181 -7.82 -24.94 -1.04
N ASP A 182 -6.51 -24.75 -0.95
CA ASP A 182 -5.53 -25.75 -1.40
C ASP A 182 -5.59 -27.04 -0.57
N ARG A 183 -5.88 -26.93 0.74
CA ARG A 183 -6.02 -28.09 1.64
C ARG A 183 -7.37 -28.83 1.52
N LYS A 184 -8.33 -28.24 0.84
CA LYS A 184 -9.72 -28.73 0.76
C LYS A 184 -9.84 -30.15 0.20
N THR A 185 -8.99 -30.49 -0.75
CA THR A 185 -8.98 -31.84 -1.37
C THR A 185 -8.52 -32.89 -0.36
N GLY A 186 -7.50 -32.61 0.44
CA GLY A 186 -7.02 -33.51 1.50
C GLY A 186 -8.07 -33.76 2.57
N ILE A 187 -8.76 -32.70 3.02
CA ILE A 187 -9.84 -32.81 4.03
C ILE A 187 -10.99 -33.68 3.50
N LYS A 188 -11.40 -33.52 2.24
CA LYS A 188 -12.45 -34.35 1.61
C LYS A 188 -12.08 -35.82 1.60
N ILE A 189 -10.84 -36.15 1.25
CA ILE A 189 -10.35 -37.55 1.21
C ILE A 189 -10.36 -38.13 2.64
N THR A 190 -9.90 -37.39 3.64
CA THR A 190 -9.90 -37.81 5.05
C THR A 190 -11.31 -38.10 5.55
N PHE A 191 -12.28 -37.22 5.27
CA PHE A 191 -13.68 -37.44 5.62
C PHE A 191 -14.28 -38.63 4.90
N ALA A 192 -13.98 -38.85 3.63
CA ALA A 192 -14.45 -40.01 2.86
C ALA A 192 -13.92 -41.33 3.44
N ILE A 193 -12.65 -41.37 3.88
CA ILE A 193 -12.02 -42.54 4.52
C ILE A 193 -12.66 -42.82 5.87
N ILE A 194 -12.83 -41.81 6.72
CA ILE A 194 -13.48 -41.95 8.04
C ILE A 194 -14.91 -42.46 7.88
N TYR A 195 -15.64 -41.92 6.91
CA TYR A 195 -17.01 -42.34 6.62
C TYR A 195 -17.07 -43.81 6.17
N LEU A 196 -16.17 -44.23 5.26
CA LEU A 196 -16.06 -45.62 4.82
C LEU A 196 -15.77 -46.59 5.98
N LEU A 197 -14.90 -46.18 6.92
CA LEU A 197 -14.61 -46.94 8.13
C LEU A 197 -15.83 -47.11 9.04
N ILE A 198 -16.62 -46.05 9.24
CA ILE A 198 -17.82 -46.10 10.08
C ILE A 198 -18.92 -46.97 9.47
N VAL A 199 -19.07 -46.93 8.14
CA VAL A 199 -20.08 -47.75 7.43
C VAL A 199 -19.69 -49.22 7.32
N SER A 200 -18.40 -49.57 7.39
CA SER A 200 -17.89 -50.93 7.33
C SER A 200 -17.93 -51.68 8.67
N LEU A 201 -18.16 -51.00 9.78
CA LEU A 201 -18.36 -51.55 11.12
C LEU A 201 -19.84 -51.84 11.37
#